data_de7109d55920ff3fdb9948f4ee91f87c
#
_entry.id   de7109d55920ff3fdb9948f4ee91f87c
#
_cell.length_a   1.000
_cell.length_b   1.000
_cell.length_c   1.000
_cell.angle_alpha   90.00
_cell.angle_beta   90.00
_cell.angle_gamma   90.00
#
_symmetry.space_group_name_H-M   'P 1'
#
loop_
_entity.id
_entity.type
_entity.pdbx_description
1 polymer ?
#
loop_
_entity_poly.entity_id
_entity_poly.type
_entity_poly.pdbx_seq_one_letter_code
_entity_poly.pdbx_strand_id
1 'polypeptide(L)'
;DLPPERIAQKPANPRDSARLLEVTPTALHDRGVRDLPSLLNPGDVLVVNDTRVIPARLTGRRGDASRPGPPEGGPKVEVTLHKWDDDGLWRAFARPARKLSPRDHIVFAPGFSADVVSKGDGGEVTLRFNKAGPDLKDALEQFGVMPLPPYIKREAAGDDADKDDYQTLFAARDGAVA
;
A
#
# COMPACT_ATOMS: atom_id res chain seq x y z
N ASP A 1 11.05 -0.41 24.32
CA ASP A 1 11.01 0.07 22.91
C ASP A 1 11.85 -0.85 22.04
N LEU A 2 11.40 -1.13 20.81
CA LEU A 2 12.17 -1.92 19.86
C LEU A 2 13.27 -1.04 19.25
N PRO A 3 14.54 -1.42 19.37
CA PRO A 3 15.64 -0.66 18.76
C PRO A 3 15.47 -0.60 17.21
N PRO A 4 15.70 0.56 16.58
CA PRO A 4 15.50 0.73 15.14
C PRO A 4 16.27 -0.27 14.26
N GLU A 5 17.46 -0.66 14.69
CA GLU A 5 18.33 -1.64 14.01
C GLU A 5 17.77 -3.07 14.02
N ARG A 6 16.73 -3.34 14.83
CA ARG A 6 16.01 -4.61 14.85
C ARG A 6 14.85 -4.65 13.87
N ILE A 7 14.55 -3.53 13.22
CA ILE A 7 13.49 -3.45 12.20
C ILE A 7 14.12 -3.68 10.84
N ALA A 8 13.83 -4.85 10.25
CA ALA A 8 14.30 -5.16 8.89
C ALA A 8 13.71 -4.16 7.88
N GLN A 9 14.56 -3.58 7.05
CA GLN A 9 14.18 -2.62 6.01
C GLN A 9 14.05 -3.26 4.62
N LYS A 10 14.48 -4.51 4.48
CA LYS A 10 14.34 -5.36 3.28
C LYS A 10 14.06 -6.80 3.71
N PRO A 11 13.37 -7.59 2.89
CA PRO A 11 13.18 -9.02 3.17
C PRO A 11 14.50 -9.78 3.11
N ALA A 12 14.52 -10.97 3.71
CA ALA A 12 15.63 -11.89 3.56
C ALA A 12 15.74 -12.36 2.09
N ASN A 13 16.97 -12.61 1.64
CA ASN A 13 17.22 -13.17 0.32
C ASN A 13 18.16 -14.38 0.43
N PRO A 14 17.70 -15.60 0.06
CA PRO A 14 16.35 -15.95 -0.40
C PRO A 14 15.28 -15.76 0.70
N ARG A 15 14.02 -15.60 0.31
CA ARG A 15 12.90 -15.26 1.24
C ARG A 15 12.72 -16.29 2.36
N ASP A 16 12.92 -17.57 2.08
CA ASP A 16 12.82 -18.67 3.02
C ASP A 16 14.00 -18.77 4.02
N SER A 17 15.04 -17.96 3.84
CA SER A 17 16.13 -17.79 4.81
C SER A 17 15.75 -16.88 5.98
N ALA A 18 14.56 -16.27 5.95
CA ALA A 18 14.06 -15.47 7.06
C ALA A 18 14.01 -16.30 8.35
N ARG A 19 14.26 -15.62 9.48
CA ARG A 19 14.21 -16.25 10.80
C ARG A 19 12.79 -16.59 11.21
N LEU A 20 12.63 -17.74 11.83
CA LEU A 20 11.40 -18.24 12.43
C LEU A 20 11.66 -18.51 13.91
N LEU A 21 10.80 -18.00 14.80
CA LEU A 21 10.84 -18.34 16.20
C LEU A 21 9.72 -19.36 16.51
N GLU A 22 10.14 -20.56 16.88
CA GLU A 22 9.22 -21.59 17.37
C GLU A 22 9.05 -21.42 18.88
N VAL A 23 7.81 -21.21 19.33
CA VAL A 23 7.45 -21.05 20.74
C VAL A 23 6.70 -22.30 21.20
N THR A 24 7.30 -23.07 22.08
CA THR A 24 6.65 -24.21 22.74
C THR A 24 6.31 -23.85 24.21
N PRO A 25 5.48 -24.64 24.91
CA PRO A 25 5.19 -24.36 26.31
C PRO A 25 6.41 -24.32 27.24
N THR A 26 7.52 -24.95 26.83
CA THR A 26 8.72 -25.14 27.68
C THR A 26 9.98 -24.47 27.12
N ALA A 27 10.01 -24.05 25.86
CA ALA A 27 11.22 -23.54 25.23
C ALA A 27 10.93 -22.60 24.05
N LEU A 28 11.97 -21.84 23.69
CA LEU A 28 12.05 -21.04 22.46
C LEU A 28 13.13 -21.65 21.57
N HIS A 29 12.82 -21.85 20.29
CA HIS A 29 13.78 -22.37 19.33
C HIS A 29 13.95 -21.42 18.15
N ASP A 30 15.20 -21.03 17.88
CA ASP A 30 15.56 -20.29 16.66
C ASP A 30 15.57 -21.25 15.47
N ARG A 31 14.75 -20.95 14.45
CA ARG A 31 14.58 -21.69 13.20
C ARG A 31 14.73 -20.76 12.00
N GLY A 32 14.71 -21.34 10.80
CA GLY A 32 14.48 -20.63 9.55
C GLY A 32 13.08 -20.92 9.01
N VAL A 33 12.54 -20.05 8.15
CA VAL A 33 11.23 -20.29 7.48
C VAL A 33 11.26 -21.59 6.68
N ARG A 34 12.41 -21.99 6.11
CA ARG A 34 12.61 -23.25 5.41
C ARG A 34 12.38 -24.51 6.28
N ASP A 35 12.42 -24.36 7.61
CA ASP A 35 12.18 -25.48 8.54
C ASP A 35 10.67 -25.69 8.79
N LEU A 36 9.80 -24.71 8.38
CA LEU A 36 8.37 -24.73 8.64
C LEU A 36 7.70 -26.06 8.22
N PRO A 37 8.01 -26.68 7.06
CA PRO A 37 7.40 -27.96 6.68
C PRO A 37 7.63 -29.07 7.69
N SER A 38 8.74 -29.05 8.42
CA SER A 38 9.06 -30.07 9.44
C SER A 38 8.35 -29.84 10.77
N LEU A 39 7.77 -28.66 10.96
CA LEU A 39 7.02 -28.28 12.17
C LEU A 39 5.52 -28.51 12.03
N LEU A 40 5.03 -28.76 10.81
CA LEU A 40 3.62 -29.00 10.50
C LEU A 40 3.30 -30.50 10.57
N ASN A 41 2.08 -30.81 10.98
CA ASN A 41 1.58 -32.18 11.06
C ASN A 41 0.50 -32.44 9.99
N PRO A 42 0.30 -33.71 9.60
CA PRO A 42 -0.83 -34.07 8.75
C PRO A 42 -2.16 -33.60 9.39
N GLY A 43 -2.94 -32.82 8.64
CA GLY A 43 -4.20 -32.25 9.10
C GLY A 43 -4.11 -30.78 9.54
N ASP A 44 -2.91 -30.22 9.68
CA ASP A 44 -2.75 -28.78 9.87
C ASP A 44 -3.22 -28.00 8.64
N VAL A 45 -3.82 -26.83 8.86
CA VAL A 45 -4.28 -25.94 7.79
C VAL A 45 -3.42 -24.69 7.77
N LEU A 46 -2.74 -24.45 6.66
CA LEU A 46 -1.95 -23.25 6.45
C LEU A 46 -2.78 -22.21 5.66
N VAL A 47 -3.09 -21.08 6.31
CA VAL A 47 -3.76 -19.95 5.66
C VAL A 47 -2.72 -18.94 5.23
N VAL A 48 -2.70 -18.61 3.93
CA VAL A 48 -1.76 -17.67 3.34
C VAL A 48 -2.51 -16.49 2.72
N ASN A 49 -1.85 -15.33 2.65
CA ASN A 49 -2.34 -14.18 1.90
C ASN A 49 -1.93 -14.33 0.43
N ASP A 50 -2.89 -14.27 -0.50
CA ASP A 50 -2.66 -14.34 -1.94
C ASP A 50 -2.82 -12.98 -2.65
N THR A 51 -2.91 -11.90 -1.89
CA THR A 51 -3.06 -10.54 -2.43
C THR A 51 -1.75 -10.10 -3.11
N ARG A 52 -1.87 -9.70 -4.38
CA ARG A 52 -0.86 -8.92 -5.08
C ARG A 52 -1.09 -7.45 -4.78
N VAL A 53 -0.22 -6.84 -3.98
CA VAL A 53 -0.35 -5.43 -3.59
C VAL A 53 -0.10 -4.54 -4.80
N ILE A 54 -1.06 -3.67 -5.10
CA ILE A 54 -0.92 -2.64 -6.14
C ILE A 54 -0.22 -1.39 -5.58
N PRO A 55 0.42 -0.54 -6.42
CA PRO A 55 1.03 0.73 -6.00
C PRO A 55 -0.04 1.75 -5.57
N ALA A 56 -0.66 1.50 -4.43
CA ALA A 56 -1.87 2.17 -3.97
C ALA A 56 -1.64 3.51 -3.27
N ARG A 57 -0.38 3.95 -3.09
CA ARG A 57 -0.04 5.23 -2.47
C ARG A 57 0.30 6.26 -3.54
N LEU A 58 -0.47 7.33 -3.60
CA LEU A 58 -0.35 8.41 -4.56
C LEU A 58 -0.01 9.73 -3.85
N THR A 59 0.86 10.52 -4.46
CA THR A 59 1.13 11.89 -4.04
C THR A 59 0.59 12.84 -5.09
N GLY A 60 -0.26 13.77 -4.66
CA GLY A 60 -0.85 14.79 -5.54
C GLY A 60 -0.87 16.17 -4.90
N ARG A 61 -1.47 17.11 -5.61
CA ARG A 61 -1.75 18.44 -5.11
C ARG A 61 -3.23 18.76 -5.29
N ARG A 62 -3.81 19.43 -4.28
CA ARG A 62 -5.16 19.97 -4.42
C ARG A 62 -5.12 21.07 -5.48
N GLY A 63 -5.94 20.96 -6.49
CA GLY A 63 -6.04 21.85 -7.63
C GLY A 63 -7.46 22.31 -7.91
N ASP A 64 -7.60 22.98 -9.03
CA ASP A 64 -8.87 23.37 -9.60
C ASP A 64 -9.17 22.45 -10.81
N ALA A 65 -10.33 21.81 -10.80
CA ALA A 65 -10.76 20.91 -11.88
C ALA A 65 -10.82 21.62 -13.25
N SER A 66 -10.95 22.94 -13.27
CA SER A 66 -10.98 23.75 -14.50
C SER A 66 -9.59 23.99 -15.11
N ARG A 67 -8.50 23.66 -14.40
CA ARG A 67 -7.12 23.90 -14.87
C ARG A 67 -6.42 22.56 -15.12
N PRO A 68 -6.06 22.24 -16.37
CA PRO A 68 -5.32 21.03 -16.67
C PRO A 68 -3.88 21.10 -16.12
N GLY A 69 -3.44 20.01 -15.49
CA GLY A 69 -2.09 19.85 -14.95
C GLY A 69 -1.97 20.05 -13.44
N PRO A 70 -0.84 19.61 -12.84
CA PRO A 70 -0.61 19.76 -11.42
C PRO A 70 -0.56 21.27 -11.07
N PRO A 71 -1.37 21.70 -10.09
CA PRO A 71 -1.43 23.12 -9.71
C PRO A 71 -0.10 23.54 -9.10
N GLU A 72 0.53 24.56 -9.65
CA GLU A 72 1.65 25.23 -9.01
C GLU A 72 1.16 25.83 -7.68
N GLY A 73 1.76 25.40 -6.57
CA GLY A 73 1.48 25.97 -5.24
C GLY A 73 0.30 25.39 -4.46
N GLY A 74 -0.47 24.46 -4.98
CA GLY A 74 -1.55 23.80 -4.21
C GLY A 74 -1.00 22.94 -3.06
N PRO A 75 -1.79 22.73 -1.96
CA PRO A 75 -1.36 21.86 -0.86
C PRO A 75 -1.02 20.46 -1.34
N LYS A 76 0.16 19.96 -0.96
CA LYS A 76 0.53 18.57 -1.18
C LYS A 76 -0.38 17.65 -0.34
N VAL A 77 -0.86 16.59 -0.97
CA VAL A 77 -1.71 15.57 -0.37
C VAL A 77 -1.18 14.21 -0.76
N GLU A 78 -1.05 13.31 0.20
CA GLU A 78 -0.79 11.91 -0.02
C GLU A 78 -2.10 11.15 0.23
N VAL A 79 -2.43 10.20 -0.63
CA VAL A 79 -3.56 9.28 -0.44
C VAL A 79 -3.09 7.85 -0.57
N THR A 80 -3.59 6.97 0.30
CA THR A 80 -3.34 5.53 0.25
C THR A 80 -4.68 4.83 0.07
N LEU A 81 -4.87 4.22 -1.10
CA LEU A 81 -6.08 3.47 -1.43
C LEU A 81 -6.12 2.19 -0.59
N HIS A 82 -7.28 1.85 -0.04
CA HIS A 82 -7.42 0.64 0.75
C HIS A 82 -8.67 -0.19 0.43
N LYS A 83 -9.67 0.41 -0.23
CA LYS A 83 -10.89 -0.31 -0.60
C LYS A 83 -11.49 0.27 -1.88
N TRP A 84 -11.88 -0.63 -2.77
CA TRP A 84 -12.70 -0.30 -3.93
C TRP A 84 -14.17 -0.60 -3.62
N ASP A 85 -15.06 0.32 -3.95
CA ASP A 85 -16.50 0.16 -3.84
C ASP A 85 -17.11 -0.11 -5.25
N ASP A 86 -18.22 -0.84 -5.30
CA ASP A 86 -18.85 -1.31 -6.54
C ASP A 86 -19.26 -0.17 -7.52
N ASP A 87 -19.43 1.05 -7.01
CA ASP A 87 -19.76 2.25 -7.81
C ASP A 87 -18.54 2.91 -8.49
N GLY A 88 -17.40 2.24 -8.54
CA GLY A 88 -16.15 2.79 -9.11
C GLY A 88 -15.49 3.86 -8.24
N LEU A 89 -15.87 3.91 -6.96
CA LEU A 89 -15.29 4.78 -5.97
C LEU A 89 -14.19 4.05 -5.20
N TRP A 90 -13.19 4.82 -4.75
CA TRP A 90 -12.12 4.31 -3.92
C TRP A 90 -12.14 4.98 -2.56
N ARG A 91 -12.05 4.18 -1.50
CA ARG A 91 -11.73 4.68 -0.18
C ARG A 91 -10.23 4.75 -0.01
N ALA A 92 -9.77 5.84 0.58
CA ALA A 92 -8.36 6.10 0.81
C ALA A 92 -8.15 6.81 2.14
N PHE A 93 -7.00 6.60 2.76
CA PHE A 93 -6.52 7.46 3.84
C PHE A 93 -5.72 8.61 3.25
N ALA A 94 -6.07 9.86 3.62
CA ALA A 94 -5.42 11.07 3.11
C ALA A 94 -4.55 11.75 4.19
N ARG A 95 -3.40 12.28 3.76
CA ARG A 95 -2.52 13.10 4.62
C ARG A 95 -2.10 14.39 3.88
N PRO A 96 -2.36 15.54 4.46
CA PRO A 96 -3.18 15.84 5.63
C PRO A 96 -4.68 15.91 5.26
N ALA A 97 -5.50 14.99 5.78
CA ALA A 97 -6.94 14.92 5.49
C ALA A 97 -7.70 16.22 5.84
N ARG A 98 -7.21 17.00 6.85
CA ARG A 98 -7.81 18.29 7.24
C ARG A 98 -7.81 19.34 6.11
N LYS A 99 -6.93 19.20 5.10
CA LYS A 99 -6.83 20.10 3.95
C LYS A 99 -7.75 19.71 2.80
N LEU A 100 -8.49 18.62 2.94
CA LEU A 100 -9.44 18.15 1.94
C LEU A 100 -10.87 18.36 2.40
N SER A 101 -11.72 18.69 1.45
CA SER A 101 -13.17 18.82 1.59
C SER A 101 -13.87 18.13 0.42
N PRO A 102 -15.12 17.69 0.58
CA PRO A 102 -15.92 17.21 -0.54
C PRO A 102 -15.94 18.26 -1.69
N ARG A 103 -15.83 17.80 -2.92
CA ARG A 103 -15.66 18.54 -4.18
C ARG A 103 -14.24 19.10 -4.43
N ASP A 104 -13.29 18.90 -3.52
CA ASP A 104 -11.89 19.20 -3.85
C ASP A 104 -11.41 18.29 -4.97
N HIS A 105 -10.59 18.84 -5.87
CA HIS A 105 -9.93 18.11 -6.94
C HIS A 105 -8.47 17.88 -6.60
N ILE A 106 -7.98 16.63 -6.76
CA ILE A 106 -6.59 16.26 -6.51
C ILE A 106 -5.97 15.85 -7.84
N VAL A 107 -4.87 16.50 -8.22
CA VAL A 107 -4.09 16.16 -9.41
C VAL A 107 -2.84 15.41 -8.99
N PHE A 108 -2.66 14.21 -9.48
CA PHE A 108 -1.50 13.35 -9.23
C PHE A 108 -0.43 13.50 -10.32
N ALA A 109 -0.88 13.56 -11.58
CA ALA A 109 -0.02 13.75 -12.75
C ALA A 109 -0.83 14.38 -13.90
N PRO A 110 -0.20 14.83 -15.00
CA PRO A 110 -0.91 15.25 -16.20
C PRO A 110 -1.87 14.15 -16.68
N GLY A 111 -3.16 14.46 -16.75
CA GLY A 111 -4.19 13.51 -17.17
C GLY A 111 -4.58 12.45 -16.11
N PHE A 112 -4.08 12.57 -14.86
CA PHE A 112 -4.44 11.67 -13.77
C PHE A 112 -4.84 12.45 -12.51
N SER A 113 -6.10 12.33 -12.11
CA SER A 113 -6.71 13.10 -11.03
C SER A 113 -7.86 12.35 -10.37
N ALA A 114 -8.32 12.86 -9.23
CA ALA A 114 -9.53 12.39 -8.56
C ALA A 114 -10.27 13.54 -7.89
N ASP A 115 -11.59 13.38 -7.78
CA ASP A 115 -12.46 14.25 -6.99
C ASP A 115 -12.72 13.63 -5.62
N VAL A 116 -12.70 14.45 -4.58
CA VAL A 116 -13.12 14.05 -3.23
C VAL A 116 -14.64 14.05 -3.17
N VAL A 117 -15.23 12.86 -3.08
CA VAL A 117 -16.68 12.67 -3.00
C VAL A 117 -17.18 12.90 -1.59
N SER A 118 -16.52 12.31 -0.60
CA SER A 118 -16.87 12.43 0.81
C SER A 118 -15.66 12.30 1.72
N LYS A 119 -15.85 12.64 2.99
CA LYS A 119 -14.86 12.41 4.08
C LYS A 119 -15.49 11.54 5.16
N GLY A 120 -14.70 10.60 5.66
CA GLY A 120 -14.99 9.79 6.82
C GLY A 120 -14.13 10.18 8.03
N ASP A 121 -14.22 9.36 9.06
CA ASP A 121 -13.40 9.48 10.26
C ASP A 121 -11.96 9.00 10.05
N GLY A 122 -11.06 9.34 10.96
CA GLY A 122 -9.67 8.84 10.94
C GLY A 122 -8.83 9.30 9.74
N GLY A 123 -9.31 10.26 8.95
CA GLY A 123 -8.62 10.72 7.74
C GLY A 123 -9.03 9.98 6.48
N GLU A 124 -10.07 9.16 6.55
CA GLU A 124 -10.62 8.49 5.37
C GLU A 124 -11.29 9.50 4.42
N VAL A 125 -11.13 9.27 3.13
CA VAL A 125 -11.80 10.01 2.04
C VAL A 125 -12.29 9.03 1.00
N THR A 126 -13.41 9.37 0.33
CA THR A 126 -13.88 8.65 -0.84
C THR A 126 -13.50 9.43 -2.09
N LEU A 127 -12.84 8.78 -3.01
CA LEU A 127 -12.30 9.37 -4.23
C LEU A 127 -12.99 8.80 -5.47
N ARG A 128 -13.26 9.67 -6.44
CA ARG A 128 -13.64 9.30 -7.81
C ARG A 128 -12.52 9.71 -8.75
N PHE A 129 -11.83 8.73 -9.31
CA PHE A 129 -10.79 8.99 -10.31
C PHE A 129 -11.39 9.38 -11.67
N ASN A 130 -10.64 10.15 -12.45
CA ASN A 130 -10.96 10.44 -13.85
C ASN A 130 -10.63 9.29 -14.80
N LYS A 131 -10.08 8.19 -14.30
CA LYS A 131 -9.76 6.94 -14.99
C LYS A 131 -10.47 5.78 -14.29
N ALA A 132 -10.74 4.70 -15.03
CA ALA A 132 -11.38 3.50 -14.50
C ALA A 132 -10.78 2.24 -15.12
N GLY A 133 -11.04 1.07 -14.53
CA GLY A 133 -10.62 -0.22 -15.08
C GLY A 133 -9.12 -0.30 -15.38
N PRO A 134 -8.75 -0.80 -16.57
CA PRO A 134 -7.34 -0.94 -16.98
C PRO A 134 -6.57 0.38 -16.97
N ASP A 135 -7.19 1.49 -17.44
CA ASP A 135 -6.53 2.80 -17.50
C ASP A 135 -6.18 3.34 -16.10
N LEU A 136 -6.99 3.03 -15.10
CA LEU A 136 -6.67 3.38 -13.71
C LEU A 136 -5.52 2.51 -13.19
N LYS A 137 -5.54 1.21 -13.49
CA LYS A 137 -4.45 0.30 -13.11
C LYS A 137 -3.12 0.77 -13.68
N ASP A 138 -3.06 1.09 -14.96
CA ASP A 138 -1.87 1.60 -15.63
C ASP A 138 -1.37 2.91 -14.99
N ALA A 139 -2.30 3.80 -14.64
CA ALA A 139 -1.94 5.04 -13.95
C ALA A 139 -1.41 4.80 -12.53
N LEU A 140 -1.96 3.83 -11.79
CA LEU A 140 -1.43 3.43 -10.48
C LEU A 140 -0.02 2.83 -10.61
N GLU A 141 0.22 1.96 -11.60
CA GLU A 141 1.54 1.38 -11.84
C GLU A 141 2.59 2.44 -12.22
N GLN A 142 2.18 3.47 -12.96
CA GLN A 142 3.07 4.53 -13.43
C GLN A 142 3.36 5.58 -12.35
N PHE A 143 2.38 5.98 -11.55
CA PHE A 143 2.48 7.13 -10.66
C PHE A 143 2.35 6.79 -9.17
N GLY A 144 1.92 5.58 -8.86
CA GLY A 144 1.80 5.09 -7.51
C GLY A 144 3.09 4.49 -6.98
N VAL A 145 3.18 4.40 -5.66
CA VAL A 145 4.25 3.69 -4.95
C VAL A 145 3.64 2.68 -4.00
N MET A 146 4.43 1.67 -3.62
CA MET A 146 4.00 0.63 -2.70
C MET A 146 3.58 1.24 -1.35
N PRO A 147 2.41 0.84 -0.79
CA PRO A 147 1.90 1.36 0.47
C PRO A 147 2.58 0.71 1.68
N LEU A 148 3.88 0.97 1.85
CA LEU A 148 4.68 0.36 2.91
C LEU A 148 4.28 0.85 4.30
N PRO A 149 4.41 0.00 5.33
CA PRO A 149 4.23 0.39 6.72
C PRO A 149 5.18 1.54 7.11
N PRO A 150 4.78 2.43 8.04
CA PRO A 150 5.56 3.64 8.36
C PRO A 150 6.93 3.37 9.01
N TYR A 151 7.17 2.17 9.51
CA TYR A 151 8.47 1.78 10.05
C TYR A 151 9.48 1.38 8.97
N ILE A 152 9.03 1.11 7.74
CA ILE A 152 9.90 0.93 6.58
C ILE A 152 10.18 2.30 5.99
N LYS A 153 11.44 2.71 6.08
CA LYS A 153 11.86 4.05 5.64
C LYS A 153 12.24 4.01 4.17
N ARG A 154 11.62 4.87 3.37
CA ARG A 154 11.93 5.10 1.96
C ARG A 154 11.92 6.59 1.64
N GLU A 155 12.64 6.97 0.61
CA GLU A 155 12.47 8.28 0.01
C GLU A 155 11.09 8.44 -0.63
N ALA A 156 10.69 9.68 -0.90
CA ALA A 156 9.32 9.98 -1.39
C ALA A 156 8.99 9.33 -2.75
N ALA A 157 10.00 9.04 -3.56
CA ALA A 157 9.84 8.37 -4.85
C ALA A 157 9.61 6.84 -4.72
N GLY A 158 9.84 6.27 -3.53
CA GLY A 158 9.84 4.82 -3.33
C GLY A 158 11.13 4.16 -3.85
N ASP A 159 11.14 2.83 -3.82
CA ASP A 159 12.19 1.99 -4.41
C ASP A 159 11.47 1.00 -5.34
N ASP A 160 11.88 0.90 -6.61
CA ASP A 160 11.25 -0.03 -7.56
C ASP A 160 11.36 -1.49 -7.10
N ALA A 161 12.39 -1.83 -6.33
CA ALA A 161 12.53 -3.14 -5.72
C ALA A 161 11.39 -3.47 -4.73
N ASP A 162 10.72 -2.45 -4.16
CA ASP A 162 9.61 -2.67 -3.24
C ASP A 162 8.40 -3.33 -3.93
N LYS A 163 8.27 -3.20 -5.26
CA LYS A 163 7.21 -3.88 -6.03
C LYS A 163 7.31 -5.39 -5.94
N ASP A 164 8.53 -5.92 -5.82
CA ASP A 164 8.79 -7.35 -5.66
C ASP A 164 9.01 -7.72 -4.18
N ASP A 165 9.74 -6.88 -3.45
CA ASP A 165 10.12 -7.13 -2.05
C ASP A 165 8.92 -7.20 -1.10
N TYR A 166 7.83 -6.45 -1.39
CA TYR A 166 6.62 -6.41 -0.56
C TYR A 166 5.44 -7.22 -1.11
N GLN A 167 5.70 -8.12 -2.05
CA GLN A 167 4.70 -9.11 -2.44
C GLN A 167 4.82 -10.37 -1.58
N THR A 168 3.67 -11.00 -1.27
CA THR A 168 3.67 -12.38 -0.78
C THR A 168 4.13 -13.32 -1.90
N LEU A 169 4.77 -14.44 -1.54
CA LEU A 169 5.13 -15.50 -2.51
C LEU A 169 3.91 -16.11 -3.21
N PHE A 170 2.72 -15.95 -2.63
CA PHE A 170 1.45 -16.47 -3.14
C PHE A 170 0.63 -15.42 -3.89
N ALA A 171 1.19 -14.24 -4.17
CA ALA A 171 0.50 -13.12 -4.80
C ALA A 171 -0.12 -13.52 -6.15
N ALA A 172 -1.45 -13.57 -6.21
CA ALA A 172 -2.21 -14.02 -7.38
C ALA A 172 -3.35 -13.06 -7.74
N ARG A 173 -3.91 -12.31 -6.78
CA ARG A 173 -5.09 -11.47 -6.96
C ARG A 173 -4.76 -10.03 -6.59
N ASP A 174 -5.00 -9.09 -7.51
CA ASP A 174 -4.74 -7.67 -7.26
C ASP A 174 -5.58 -7.14 -6.10
N GLY A 175 -4.96 -6.39 -5.19
CA GLY A 175 -5.60 -5.75 -4.05
C GLY A 175 -4.78 -4.57 -3.53
N ALA A 176 -5.40 -3.69 -2.76
CA ALA A 176 -4.75 -2.47 -2.29
C ALA A 176 -3.85 -2.69 -1.06
N VAL A 177 -4.12 -3.72 -0.28
CA VAL A 177 -3.41 -4.03 0.97
C VAL A 177 -3.16 -5.54 1.06
N ALA A 178 -1.97 -5.92 1.53
CA ALA A 178 -1.61 -7.30 1.83
C ALA A 178 -1.99 -7.64 3.28
#